data_b5a174f6aec37bfef50f9e9b72c2cb20
#
_entry.id   b5a174f6aec37bfef50f9e9b72c2cb20
#
_cell.length_a   1.000
_cell.length_b   1.000
_cell.length_c   1.000
_cell.angle_alpha   90.00
_cell.angle_beta   90.00
_cell.angle_gamma   90.00
#
_symmetry.space_group_name_H-M   'P 1'
#
loop_
_entity.id
_entity.type
_entity.pdbx_description
1 polymer ?
#
loop_
_entity_poly.entity_id
_entity_poly.type
_entity_poly.pdbx_seq_one_letter_code
_entity_poly.pdbx_strand_id
1 'polypeptide(L)'
;MFLNNTQARVSIGVLLLGNLLGGCATPKHALPEVQDNRVYAAAAEINAAPDPIARAVSDEEAVARISALYNKLKPAGTAVCRYVGEHHCDWELTYSPEEEVNAYASDAGTVVIYKGIVQYARSDAEIAMVIAHEMAHHIANHIRESQNSQAVGALVGGVAMALLLGDAAMYNSQVISDGMQIGAYAGALTFSRKQEMEADYLSAYIISRAGFDLDAGRGILVSLGRMGGRTTSTVLDTHPAGPERVAAWDLASAEIRAGSPMPRKR
;
A
#
# COMPACT_ATOMS: atom_id res chain seq x y z
N MET A 1 45.62 24.53 -16.64
CA MET A 1 44.91 23.75 -15.62
C MET A 1 43.63 23.27 -16.27
N PHE A 2 43.68 22.11 -16.93
CA PHE A 2 42.52 21.55 -17.67
C PHE A 2 41.75 20.64 -16.72
N LEU A 3 40.61 21.08 -16.23
CA LEU A 3 39.67 20.21 -15.55
C LEU A 3 39.15 19.19 -16.56
N ASN A 4 39.32 17.93 -16.24
CA ASN A 4 38.99 16.80 -17.08
C ASN A 4 37.46 16.81 -17.36
N ASN A 5 37.08 16.99 -18.61
CA ASN A 5 35.69 17.10 -19.08
C ASN A 5 34.79 15.91 -18.69
N THR A 6 35.43 14.80 -18.28
CA THR A 6 34.76 13.57 -17.83
C THR A 6 34.15 13.72 -16.42
N GLN A 7 34.84 14.39 -15.50
CA GLN A 7 34.32 14.60 -14.12
C GLN A 7 33.15 15.58 -14.08
N ALA A 8 33.14 16.60 -14.94
CA ALA A 8 32.04 17.54 -15.04
C ALA A 8 30.74 16.89 -15.59
N ARG A 9 30.89 15.94 -16.52
CA ARG A 9 29.75 15.21 -17.11
C ARG A 9 29.11 14.23 -16.13
N VAL A 10 29.91 13.55 -15.30
CA VAL A 10 29.42 12.62 -14.27
C VAL A 10 28.71 13.39 -13.16
N SER A 11 29.24 14.55 -12.72
CA SER A 11 28.60 15.36 -11.66
C SER A 11 27.26 15.96 -12.09
N ILE A 12 27.11 16.38 -13.36
CA ILE A 12 25.84 16.92 -13.87
C ILE A 12 24.82 15.78 -14.05
N GLY A 13 25.25 14.59 -14.49
CA GLY A 13 24.38 13.43 -14.62
C GLY A 13 23.81 12.96 -13.29
N VAL A 14 24.63 12.89 -12.24
CA VAL A 14 24.21 12.48 -10.88
C VAL A 14 23.26 13.51 -10.24
N LEU A 15 23.47 14.81 -10.47
CA LEU A 15 22.59 15.86 -9.97
C LEU A 15 21.22 15.89 -10.68
N LEU A 16 21.16 15.55 -11.95
CA LEU A 16 19.88 15.44 -12.69
C LEU A 16 19.09 14.17 -12.31
N LEU A 17 19.79 13.03 -12.06
CA LEU A 17 19.15 11.81 -11.60
C LEU A 17 18.55 11.94 -10.19
N GLY A 18 19.21 12.67 -9.30
CA GLY A 18 18.73 12.89 -7.91
C GLY A 18 17.39 13.61 -7.84
N ASN A 19 17.05 14.43 -8.82
CA ASN A 19 15.76 15.13 -8.86
C ASN A 19 14.63 14.33 -9.53
N LEU A 20 14.94 13.28 -10.30
CA LEU A 20 13.95 12.41 -10.95
C LEU A 20 13.41 11.33 -9.99
N LEU A 21 14.16 10.94 -8.98
CA LEU A 21 13.75 9.95 -7.97
C LEU A 21 12.93 10.55 -6.82
N GLY A 22 12.77 11.86 -6.77
CA GLY A 22 12.05 12.59 -5.72
C GLY A 22 10.53 12.73 -5.92
N GLY A 23 9.93 11.96 -6.80
CA GLY A 23 8.47 11.89 -6.94
C GLY A 23 7.83 11.15 -5.76
N CYS A 24 7.89 11.73 -4.54
CA CYS A 24 7.01 11.29 -3.46
C CYS A 24 5.58 11.43 -3.97
N ALA A 25 4.91 10.30 -4.22
CA ALA A 25 3.49 10.30 -4.55
C ALA A 25 2.76 11.15 -3.52
N THR A 26 2.13 12.22 -4.01
CA THR A 26 1.40 13.14 -3.13
C THR A 26 -0.01 12.61 -2.99
N PRO A 27 -0.51 12.34 -1.79
CA PRO A 27 -1.88 11.89 -1.61
C PRO A 27 -2.88 12.78 -2.34
N LYS A 28 -3.86 12.19 -2.99
CA LYS A 28 -4.94 12.91 -3.71
C LYS A 28 -6.00 13.44 -2.75
N HIS A 29 -6.01 12.91 -1.54
CA HIS A 29 -6.97 13.28 -0.50
C HIS A 29 -6.30 14.11 0.60
N ALA A 30 -7.09 14.94 1.28
CA ALA A 30 -6.64 15.74 2.41
C ALA A 30 -6.62 14.87 3.67
N LEU A 31 -5.51 14.15 3.86
CA LEU A 31 -5.33 13.29 5.03
C LEU A 31 -5.27 14.09 6.32
N PRO A 32 -5.78 13.56 7.44
CA PRO A 32 -5.57 14.15 8.75
C PRO A 32 -4.08 14.22 9.09
N GLU A 33 -3.65 15.33 9.70
CA GLU A 33 -2.28 15.48 10.18
C GLU A 33 -2.09 14.69 11.46
N VAL A 34 -1.12 13.76 11.46
CA VAL A 34 -0.82 12.89 12.60
C VAL A 34 0.27 13.54 13.44
N GLN A 35 -0.04 13.81 14.71
CA GLN A 35 0.91 14.36 15.68
C GLN A 35 1.75 13.25 16.33
N ASP A 36 3.01 13.55 16.70
CA ASP A 36 3.95 12.60 17.26
C ASP A 36 3.42 11.88 18.52
N ASN A 37 2.72 12.61 19.40
CA ASN A 37 2.15 12.02 20.62
C ASN A 37 1.14 10.90 20.34
N ARG A 38 0.39 10.98 19.22
CA ARG A 38 -0.52 9.92 18.77
C ARG A 38 0.25 8.72 18.23
N VAL A 39 1.34 8.97 17.50
CA VAL A 39 2.24 7.92 17.01
C VAL A 39 2.86 7.17 18.19
N TYR A 40 3.34 7.87 19.22
CA TYR A 40 3.88 7.22 20.43
C TYR A 40 2.83 6.40 21.18
N ALA A 41 1.60 6.90 21.28
CA ALA A 41 0.51 6.15 21.92
C ALA A 41 0.17 4.88 21.13
N ALA A 42 0.06 4.97 19.81
CA ALA A 42 -0.17 3.83 18.93
C ALA A 42 0.99 2.81 18.98
N ALA A 43 2.23 3.27 19.05
CA ALA A 43 3.39 2.40 19.20
C ALA A 43 3.35 1.64 20.54
N ALA A 44 2.98 2.30 21.63
CA ALA A 44 2.81 1.66 22.94
C ALA A 44 1.69 0.61 22.91
N GLU A 45 0.57 0.91 22.24
CA GLU A 45 -0.53 -0.04 22.05
C GLU A 45 -0.10 -1.28 21.26
N ILE A 46 0.55 -1.10 20.11
CA ILE A 46 1.08 -2.20 19.28
C ILE A 46 2.02 -3.09 20.10
N ASN A 47 2.91 -2.47 20.88
CA ASN A 47 3.86 -3.22 21.71
C ASN A 47 3.19 -3.99 22.85
N ALA A 48 2.10 -3.47 23.43
CA ALA A 48 1.33 -4.11 24.47
C ALA A 48 0.33 -5.15 23.95
N ALA A 49 0.01 -5.14 22.66
CA ALA A 49 -0.94 -6.06 22.07
C ALA A 49 -0.43 -7.52 22.13
N PRO A 50 -1.33 -8.49 22.36
CA PRO A 50 -0.96 -9.90 22.31
C PRO A 50 -0.52 -10.28 20.90
N ASP A 51 0.33 -11.29 20.80
CA ASP A 51 0.72 -11.84 19.51
C ASP A 51 -0.52 -12.44 18.81
N PRO A 52 -0.75 -12.10 17.54
CA PRO A 52 -1.86 -12.66 16.78
C PRO A 52 -1.73 -14.18 16.64
N ILE A 53 -2.84 -14.90 16.81
CA ILE A 53 -2.90 -16.36 16.74
C ILE A 53 -3.80 -16.75 15.57
N ALA A 54 -3.28 -17.59 14.67
CA ALA A 54 -4.05 -18.13 13.56
C ALA A 54 -5.14 -19.09 14.09
N ARG A 55 -6.34 -19.00 13.52
CA ARG A 55 -7.44 -19.93 13.74
C ARG A 55 -7.48 -20.93 12.59
N ALA A 56 -7.89 -22.16 12.85
CA ALA A 56 -8.21 -23.11 11.81
C ALA A 56 -9.45 -22.63 11.05
N VAL A 57 -9.33 -22.48 9.72
CA VAL A 57 -10.40 -22.07 8.82
C VAL A 57 -10.33 -22.95 7.57
N SER A 58 -11.44 -23.52 7.13
CA SER A 58 -11.48 -24.23 5.85
C SER A 58 -11.50 -23.26 4.67
N ASP A 59 -11.15 -23.72 3.47
CA ASP A 59 -11.21 -22.89 2.27
C ASP A 59 -12.65 -22.47 1.95
N GLU A 60 -13.61 -23.37 2.14
CA GLU A 60 -15.03 -23.07 1.94
C GLU A 60 -15.53 -21.98 2.91
N GLU A 61 -15.14 -22.05 4.17
CA GLU A 61 -15.47 -21.03 5.16
C GLU A 61 -14.82 -19.68 4.78
N ALA A 62 -13.53 -19.68 4.41
CA ALA A 62 -12.82 -18.48 4.02
C ALA A 62 -13.48 -17.83 2.80
N VAL A 63 -13.74 -18.59 1.73
CA VAL A 63 -14.39 -18.11 0.51
C VAL A 63 -15.78 -17.56 0.80
N ALA A 64 -16.60 -18.28 1.58
CA ALA A 64 -17.95 -17.81 1.94
C ALA A 64 -17.89 -16.49 2.69
N ARG A 65 -16.97 -16.39 3.65
CA ARG A 65 -16.83 -15.22 4.52
C ARG A 65 -16.34 -13.99 3.75
N ILE A 66 -15.25 -14.10 2.96
CA ILE A 66 -14.74 -12.97 2.17
C ILE A 66 -15.74 -12.53 1.10
N SER A 67 -16.46 -13.48 0.47
CA SER A 67 -17.47 -13.16 -0.55
C SER A 67 -18.66 -12.39 0.05
N ALA A 68 -19.14 -12.79 1.21
CA ALA A 68 -20.22 -12.10 1.91
C ALA A 68 -19.80 -10.66 2.30
N LEU A 69 -18.58 -10.49 2.82
CA LEU A 69 -18.04 -9.19 3.20
C LEU A 69 -17.83 -8.30 1.98
N TYR A 70 -17.27 -8.83 0.91
CA TYR A 70 -17.08 -8.10 -0.34
C TYR A 70 -18.40 -7.61 -0.94
N ASN A 71 -19.42 -8.47 -0.99
CA ASN A 71 -20.74 -8.08 -1.49
C ASN A 71 -21.35 -6.93 -0.67
N LYS A 72 -21.09 -6.87 0.62
CA LYS A 72 -21.53 -5.77 1.49
C LYS A 72 -20.67 -4.50 1.28
N LEU A 73 -19.39 -4.64 0.98
CA LEU A 73 -18.45 -3.53 0.77
C LEU A 73 -18.57 -2.90 -0.62
N LYS A 74 -18.84 -3.69 -1.66
CA LYS A 74 -18.81 -3.24 -3.07
C LYS A 74 -19.68 -2.01 -3.32
N PRO A 75 -20.94 -1.90 -2.86
CA PRO A 75 -21.74 -0.69 -3.05
C PRO A 75 -21.15 0.55 -2.37
N ALA A 76 -20.60 0.38 -1.16
CA ALA A 76 -19.96 1.46 -0.40
C ALA A 76 -18.67 1.94 -1.08
N GLY A 77 -17.83 1.01 -1.52
CA GLY A 77 -16.61 1.30 -2.28
C GLY A 77 -16.92 2.02 -3.60
N THR A 78 -17.92 1.53 -4.35
CA THR A 78 -18.36 2.20 -5.59
C THR A 78 -18.84 3.63 -5.32
N ALA A 79 -19.55 3.88 -4.21
CA ALA A 79 -20.00 5.22 -3.85
C ALA A 79 -18.83 6.15 -3.53
N VAL A 80 -17.82 5.68 -2.77
CA VAL A 80 -16.60 6.45 -2.47
C VAL A 80 -15.80 6.71 -3.75
N CYS A 81 -15.60 5.68 -4.58
CA CYS A 81 -14.86 5.76 -5.84
C CYS A 81 -15.45 6.82 -6.78
N ARG A 82 -16.75 6.79 -7.01
CA ARG A 82 -17.44 7.79 -7.84
C ARG A 82 -17.38 9.19 -7.25
N TYR A 83 -17.48 9.31 -5.92
CA TYR A 83 -17.38 10.59 -5.25
C TYR A 83 -16.01 11.24 -5.45
N VAL A 84 -14.93 10.49 -5.40
CA VAL A 84 -13.58 11.03 -5.63
C VAL A 84 -13.31 11.32 -7.11
N GLY A 85 -14.16 10.84 -8.01
CA GLY A 85 -14.10 11.17 -9.45
C GLY A 85 -13.40 10.11 -10.30
N GLU A 86 -13.19 8.90 -9.76
CA GLU A 86 -12.66 7.78 -10.53
C GLU A 86 -13.77 7.12 -11.36
N HIS A 87 -13.40 6.60 -12.53
CA HIS A 87 -14.34 6.01 -13.49
C HIS A 87 -14.38 4.48 -13.44
N HIS A 88 -13.29 3.86 -13.01
CA HIS A 88 -13.17 2.40 -12.87
C HIS A 88 -13.42 2.00 -11.41
N CYS A 89 -14.71 1.90 -11.05
CA CYS A 89 -15.18 1.61 -9.70
C CYS A 89 -15.79 0.21 -9.61
N ASP A 90 -15.24 -0.73 -10.33
CA ASP A 90 -15.65 -2.13 -10.31
C ASP A 90 -14.44 -3.01 -10.00
N TRP A 91 -14.64 -3.97 -9.11
CA TRP A 91 -13.58 -4.87 -8.65
C TRP A 91 -14.03 -6.31 -8.81
N GLU A 92 -13.06 -7.18 -8.98
CA GLU A 92 -13.22 -8.62 -8.93
C GLU A 92 -12.50 -9.17 -7.70
N LEU A 93 -13.20 -9.98 -6.91
CA LEU A 93 -12.64 -10.61 -5.73
C LEU A 93 -12.06 -11.98 -6.09
N THR A 94 -10.83 -12.23 -5.70
CA THR A 94 -10.15 -13.51 -5.82
C THR A 94 -9.68 -14.00 -4.46
N TYR A 95 -9.87 -15.29 -4.19
CA TYR A 95 -9.34 -15.96 -3.01
C TYR A 95 -8.05 -16.71 -3.35
N SER A 96 -7.06 -16.64 -2.44
CA SER A 96 -5.87 -17.50 -2.46
C SER A 96 -5.88 -18.44 -1.25
N PRO A 97 -5.68 -19.76 -1.44
CA PRO A 97 -5.62 -20.72 -0.33
C PRO A 97 -4.31 -20.63 0.48
N GLU A 98 -3.41 -19.75 0.11
CA GLU A 98 -2.13 -19.55 0.80
C GLU A 98 -2.37 -19.07 2.24
N GLU A 99 -1.65 -19.70 3.19
CA GLU A 99 -1.75 -19.37 4.62
C GLU A 99 -0.90 -18.17 5.03
N GLU A 100 -0.18 -17.58 4.09
CA GLU A 100 0.51 -16.32 4.29
C GLU A 100 -0.51 -15.21 4.64
N VAL A 101 -0.14 -14.34 5.59
CA VAL A 101 -0.95 -13.16 5.92
C VAL A 101 -0.71 -12.12 4.84
N ASN A 102 -1.48 -12.21 3.76
CA ASN A 102 -1.31 -11.36 2.60
C ASN A 102 -2.64 -10.99 1.92
N ALA A 103 -2.64 -9.83 1.26
CA ALA A 103 -3.67 -9.37 0.34
C ALA A 103 -3.01 -8.42 -0.64
N TYR A 104 -3.55 -8.28 -1.83
CA TYR A 104 -3.08 -7.27 -2.78
C TYR A 104 -4.15 -6.89 -3.80
N ALA A 105 -4.00 -5.69 -4.34
CA ALA A 105 -4.74 -5.20 -5.48
C ALA A 105 -3.88 -5.30 -6.75
N SER A 106 -4.44 -5.84 -7.85
CA SER A 106 -3.77 -5.88 -9.15
C SER A 106 -4.27 -4.76 -10.08
N ASP A 107 -3.53 -4.51 -11.15
CA ASP A 107 -3.84 -3.48 -12.15
C ASP A 107 -5.17 -3.70 -12.90
N ALA A 108 -5.63 -4.93 -12.99
CA ALA A 108 -6.89 -5.30 -13.66
C ALA A 108 -8.15 -5.07 -12.80
N GLY A 109 -8.04 -4.39 -11.65
CA GLY A 109 -9.18 -4.19 -10.75
C GLY A 109 -9.47 -5.41 -9.85
N THR A 110 -8.56 -6.37 -9.77
CA THR A 110 -8.73 -7.56 -8.94
C THR A 110 -8.22 -7.29 -7.52
N VAL A 111 -9.01 -7.69 -6.53
CA VAL A 111 -8.65 -7.73 -5.11
C VAL A 111 -8.42 -9.17 -4.71
N VAL A 112 -7.21 -9.51 -4.31
CA VAL A 112 -6.82 -10.86 -3.89
C VAL A 112 -6.68 -10.91 -2.37
N ILE A 113 -7.40 -11.84 -1.74
CA ILE A 113 -7.34 -12.06 -0.29
C ILE A 113 -6.84 -13.47 -0.02
N TYR A 114 -5.78 -13.57 0.75
CA TYR A 114 -5.20 -14.85 1.16
C TYR A 114 -5.91 -15.42 2.38
N LYS A 115 -5.92 -16.75 2.49
CA LYS A 115 -6.46 -17.48 3.64
C LYS A 115 -5.91 -16.97 4.97
N GLY A 116 -4.60 -16.67 5.00
CA GLY A 116 -3.94 -16.15 6.20
C GLY A 116 -4.62 -14.91 6.79
N ILE A 117 -5.17 -14.00 5.98
CA ILE A 117 -5.94 -12.87 6.50
C ILE A 117 -7.15 -13.35 7.31
N VAL A 118 -7.89 -14.35 6.79
CA VAL A 118 -9.09 -14.89 7.46
C VAL A 118 -8.73 -15.64 8.74
N GLN A 119 -7.59 -16.34 8.73
CA GLN A 119 -7.10 -17.08 9.89
C GLN A 119 -6.69 -16.15 11.05
N TYR A 120 -6.05 -15.03 10.76
CA TYR A 120 -5.53 -14.10 11.77
C TYR A 120 -6.50 -13.00 12.17
N ALA A 121 -7.47 -12.66 11.33
CA ALA A 121 -8.48 -11.66 11.66
C ALA A 121 -9.38 -12.12 12.81
N ARG A 122 -9.61 -11.25 13.79
CA ARG A 122 -10.42 -11.51 14.98
C ARG A 122 -11.90 -11.24 14.76
N SER A 123 -12.22 -10.48 13.70
CA SER A 123 -13.61 -10.09 13.38
C SER A 123 -13.81 -9.95 11.88
N ASP A 124 -15.08 -9.93 11.45
CA ASP A 124 -15.45 -9.59 10.08
C ASP A 124 -15.08 -8.16 9.69
N ALA A 125 -15.06 -7.24 10.65
CA ALA A 125 -14.66 -5.87 10.41
C ALA A 125 -13.16 -5.75 10.07
N GLU A 126 -12.31 -6.61 10.65
CA GLU A 126 -10.89 -6.67 10.30
C GLU A 126 -10.67 -7.18 8.87
N ILE A 127 -11.39 -8.23 8.45
CA ILE A 127 -11.33 -8.72 7.06
C ILE A 127 -11.91 -7.67 6.10
N ALA A 128 -13.03 -7.04 6.47
CA ALA A 128 -13.66 -6.00 5.69
C ALA A 128 -12.71 -4.80 5.49
N MET A 129 -11.95 -4.43 6.52
CA MET A 129 -10.94 -3.38 6.43
C MET A 129 -9.87 -3.73 5.41
N VAL A 130 -9.34 -4.96 5.41
CA VAL A 130 -8.32 -5.38 4.42
C VAL A 130 -8.90 -5.34 3.01
N ILE A 131 -10.10 -5.90 2.77
CA ILE A 131 -10.74 -5.84 1.45
C ILE A 131 -10.92 -4.38 0.99
N ALA A 132 -11.42 -3.52 1.88
CA ALA A 132 -11.64 -2.10 1.58
C ALA A 132 -10.33 -1.35 1.33
N HIS A 133 -9.23 -1.75 2.00
CA HIS A 133 -7.90 -1.19 1.81
C HIS A 133 -7.36 -1.50 0.39
N GLU A 134 -7.53 -2.73 -0.08
CA GLU A 134 -7.15 -3.09 -1.46
C GLU A 134 -8.01 -2.35 -2.49
N MET A 135 -9.31 -2.22 -2.25
CA MET A 135 -10.18 -1.38 -3.09
C MET A 135 -9.72 0.08 -3.10
N ALA A 136 -9.27 0.59 -1.96
CA ALA A 136 -8.79 1.97 -1.81
C ALA A 136 -7.49 2.23 -2.59
N HIS A 137 -6.59 1.26 -2.72
CA HIS A 137 -5.42 1.38 -3.59
C HIS A 137 -5.79 1.62 -5.06
N HIS A 138 -6.87 0.99 -5.56
CA HIS A 138 -7.41 1.29 -6.88
C HIS A 138 -8.01 2.69 -6.95
N ILE A 139 -8.84 3.06 -5.97
CA ILE A 139 -9.50 4.37 -5.90
C ILE A 139 -8.47 5.51 -5.90
N ALA A 140 -7.36 5.35 -5.19
CA ALA A 140 -6.29 6.32 -5.14
C ALA A 140 -5.29 6.22 -6.32
N ASN A 141 -5.45 5.23 -7.22
CA ASN A 141 -4.53 4.96 -8.34
C ASN A 141 -3.11 4.57 -7.93
N HIS A 142 -2.91 4.06 -6.73
CA HIS A 142 -1.58 3.71 -6.21
C HIS A 142 -0.89 2.64 -7.04
N ILE A 143 -1.63 1.68 -7.60
CA ILE A 143 -1.09 0.61 -8.45
C ILE A 143 -0.47 1.19 -9.72
N ARG A 144 -1.18 2.09 -10.40
CA ARG A 144 -0.67 2.76 -11.61
C ARG A 144 0.54 3.64 -11.30
N GLU A 145 0.53 4.33 -10.16
CA GLU A 145 1.67 5.11 -9.71
C GLU A 145 2.89 4.23 -9.43
N SER A 146 2.69 3.07 -8.81
CA SER A 146 3.74 2.07 -8.58
C SER A 146 4.31 1.55 -9.90
N GLN A 147 3.47 1.18 -10.87
CA GLN A 147 3.90 0.74 -12.21
C GLN A 147 4.70 1.82 -12.94
N ASN A 148 4.25 3.08 -12.87
CA ASN A 148 4.99 4.20 -13.43
C ASN A 148 6.36 4.37 -12.76
N SER A 149 6.41 4.22 -11.43
CA SER A 149 7.66 4.28 -10.66
C SER A 149 8.61 3.15 -11.04
N GLN A 150 8.11 1.94 -11.27
CA GLN A 150 8.88 0.81 -11.78
C GLN A 150 9.46 1.10 -13.16
N ALA A 151 8.66 1.62 -14.08
CA ALA A 151 9.09 1.94 -15.43
C ALA A 151 10.18 3.04 -15.43
N VAL A 152 9.99 4.09 -14.64
CA VAL A 152 10.98 5.16 -14.46
C VAL A 152 12.24 4.60 -13.78
N GLY A 153 12.10 3.79 -12.74
CA GLY A 153 13.22 3.14 -12.07
C GLY A 153 14.02 2.26 -13.02
N ALA A 154 13.37 1.45 -13.86
CA ALA A 154 14.02 0.64 -14.88
C ALA A 154 14.83 1.50 -15.86
N LEU A 155 14.23 2.57 -16.37
CA LEU A 155 14.91 3.48 -17.29
C LEU A 155 16.15 4.10 -16.63
N VAL A 156 16.02 4.61 -15.41
CA VAL A 156 17.11 5.22 -14.65
C VAL A 156 18.22 4.20 -14.38
N GLY A 157 17.85 2.98 -13.97
CA GLY A 157 18.81 1.90 -13.71
C GLY A 157 19.59 1.49 -14.97
N GLY A 158 18.93 1.35 -16.11
CA GLY A 158 19.56 1.07 -17.39
C GLY A 158 20.51 2.18 -17.83
N VAL A 159 20.10 3.45 -17.73
CA VAL A 159 20.94 4.61 -18.04
C VAL A 159 22.14 4.71 -17.09
N ALA A 160 21.95 4.48 -15.79
CA ALA A 160 23.03 4.49 -14.81
C ALA A 160 24.09 3.44 -15.12
N MET A 161 23.68 2.20 -15.46
CA MET A 161 24.61 1.14 -15.86
C MET A 161 25.35 1.48 -17.17
N ALA A 162 24.66 2.05 -18.15
CA ALA A 162 25.28 2.49 -19.39
C ALA A 162 26.35 3.57 -19.15
N LEU A 163 26.07 4.52 -18.25
CA LEU A 163 27.02 5.58 -17.90
C LEU A 163 28.23 5.09 -17.09
N LEU A 164 27.99 4.13 -16.17
CA LEU A 164 29.04 3.59 -15.32
C LEU A 164 30.06 2.73 -16.10
N LEU A 165 29.58 1.99 -17.10
CA LEU A 165 30.40 1.03 -17.86
C LEU A 165 30.86 1.57 -19.21
N GLY A 166 30.35 2.73 -19.64
CA GLY A 166 30.74 3.35 -20.89
C GLY A 166 30.62 2.40 -22.08
N ASP A 167 31.70 2.32 -22.90
CA ASP A 167 31.71 1.48 -24.11
C ASP A 167 31.50 0.00 -23.83
N ALA A 168 31.83 -0.50 -22.63
CA ALA A 168 31.62 -1.90 -22.25
C ALA A 168 30.10 -2.24 -22.14
N ALA A 169 29.24 -1.28 -21.78
CA ALA A 169 27.79 -1.48 -21.73
C ALA A 169 27.19 -1.64 -23.13
N MET A 170 27.76 -0.99 -24.15
CA MET A 170 27.26 -1.07 -25.54
C MET A 170 27.42 -2.49 -26.13
N TYR A 171 28.35 -3.28 -25.60
CA TYR A 171 28.64 -4.64 -26.06
C TYR A 171 28.01 -5.72 -25.16
N ASN A 172 27.36 -5.35 -24.08
CA ASN A 172 26.77 -6.30 -23.14
C ASN A 172 25.34 -5.89 -22.72
N SER A 173 24.37 -6.32 -23.51
CA SER A 173 22.94 -6.07 -23.25
C SER A 173 22.46 -6.62 -21.90
N GLN A 174 23.09 -7.67 -21.37
CA GLN A 174 22.74 -8.25 -20.07
C GLN A 174 22.97 -7.26 -18.94
N VAL A 175 24.06 -6.54 -18.95
CA VAL A 175 24.40 -5.55 -17.92
C VAL A 175 23.38 -4.41 -17.88
N ILE A 176 22.94 -3.94 -19.05
CA ILE A 176 21.87 -2.92 -19.12
C ILE A 176 20.55 -3.51 -18.60
N SER A 177 20.24 -4.76 -18.97
CA SER A 177 19.07 -5.47 -18.48
C SER A 177 19.09 -5.62 -16.96
N ASP A 178 20.22 -5.99 -16.37
CA ASP A 178 20.38 -6.11 -14.92
C ASP A 178 20.18 -4.75 -14.23
N GLY A 179 20.74 -3.67 -14.79
CA GLY A 179 20.52 -2.31 -14.31
C GLY A 179 19.04 -1.89 -14.38
N MET A 180 18.35 -2.25 -15.45
CA MET A 180 16.92 -2.00 -15.59
C MET A 180 16.10 -2.81 -14.56
N GLN A 181 16.45 -4.08 -14.30
CA GLN A 181 15.77 -4.91 -13.31
C GLN A 181 15.98 -4.36 -11.89
N ILE A 182 17.22 -4.01 -11.54
CA ILE A 182 17.53 -3.38 -10.24
C ILE A 182 16.76 -2.07 -10.08
N GLY A 183 16.74 -1.23 -11.12
CA GLY A 183 16.01 0.04 -11.11
C GLY A 183 14.50 -0.15 -11.02
N ALA A 184 13.94 -1.13 -11.75
CA ALA A 184 12.53 -1.48 -11.67
C ALA A 184 12.17 -1.99 -10.27
N TYR A 185 12.99 -2.87 -9.70
CA TYR A 185 12.80 -3.36 -8.33
C TYR A 185 12.84 -2.22 -7.30
N ALA A 186 13.81 -1.32 -7.40
CA ALA A 186 13.88 -0.14 -6.54
C ALA A 186 12.66 0.80 -6.70
N GLY A 187 12.10 0.91 -7.91
CA GLY A 187 10.90 1.69 -8.18
C GLY A 187 9.60 1.00 -7.77
N ALA A 188 9.64 -0.33 -7.61
CA ALA A 188 8.49 -1.17 -7.26
C ALA A 188 8.33 -1.37 -5.75
N LEU A 189 9.36 -1.06 -4.97
CA LEU A 189 9.39 -1.33 -3.56
C LEU A 189 8.28 -0.55 -2.83
N THR A 190 7.31 -1.28 -2.38
CA THR A 190 6.32 -0.91 -1.36
C THR A 190 5.56 0.40 -1.61
N PHE A 191 4.29 0.41 -1.34
CA PHE A 191 3.56 1.66 -1.23
C PHE A 191 4.21 2.57 -0.17
N SER A 192 4.34 3.84 -0.46
CA SER A 192 4.84 4.80 0.52
C SER A 192 3.90 4.87 1.72
N ARG A 193 4.41 5.23 2.91
CA ARG A 193 3.56 5.43 4.10
C ARG A 193 2.37 6.36 3.84
N LYS A 194 2.54 7.37 3.00
CA LYS A 194 1.46 8.30 2.63
C LYS A 194 0.38 7.63 1.80
N GLN A 195 0.76 6.75 0.86
CA GLN A 195 -0.20 5.95 0.09
C GLN A 195 -0.94 4.95 0.98
N GLU A 196 -0.23 4.31 1.94
CA GLU A 196 -0.86 3.45 2.92
C GLU A 196 -1.87 4.20 3.79
N MET A 197 -1.51 5.38 4.30
CA MET A 197 -2.41 6.21 5.08
C MET A 197 -3.61 6.70 4.25
N GLU A 198 -3.42 6.95 2.96
CA GLU A 198 -4.51 7.31 2.03
C GLU A 198 -5.45 6.13 1.79
N ALA A 199 -4.90 4.94 1.58
CA ALA A 199 -5.71 3.72 1.45
C ALA A 199 -6.47 3.41 2.75
N ASP A 200 -5.85 3.56 3.92
CA ASP A 200 -6.52 3.43 5.21
C ASP A 200 -7.63 4.48 5.39
N TYR A 201 -7.37 5.73 5.03
CA TYR A 201 -8.36 6.81 5.11
C TYR A 201 -9.60 6.50 4.27
N LEU A 202 -9.42 6.11 3.01
CA LEU A 202 -10.51 5.75 2.12
C LEU A 202 -11.24 4.49 2.60
N SER A 203 -10.50 3.48 3.07
CA SER A 203 -11.09 2.24 3.58
C SER A 203 -11.95 2.46 4.82
N ALA A 204 -11.58 3.41 5.70
CA ALA A 204 -12.41 3.79 6.84
C ALA A 204 -13.79 4.30 6.41
N TYR A 205 -13.86 5.13 5.36
CA TYR A 205 -15.13 5.57 4.80
C TYR A 205 -15.91 4.42 4.16
N ILE A 206 -15.23 3.51 3.47
CA ILE A 206 -15.88 2.35 2.82
C ILE A 206 -16.51 1.45 3.88
N ILE A 207 -15.76 1.03 4.92
CA ILE A 207 -16.29 0.10 5.93
C ILE A 207 -17.36 0.76 6.80
N SER A 208 -17.22 2.04 7.13
CA SER A 208 -18.25 2.80 7.85
C SER A 208 -19.56 2.85 7.07
N ARG A 209 -19.52 3.16 5.78
CA ARG A 209 -20.70 3.20 4.90
C ARG A 209 -21.32 1.82 4.69
N ALA A 210 -20.52 0.76 4.73
CA ALA A 210 -20.99 -0.61 4.71
C ALA A 210 -21.52 -1.08 6.07
N GLY A 211 -21.52 -0.22 7.11
CA GLY A 211 -22.06 -0.51 8.43
C GLY A 211 -21.20 -1.43 9.28
N PHE A 212 -19.88 -1.41 9.08
CA PHE A 212 -18.94 -2.07 9.98
C PHE A 212 -18.45 -1.10 11.06
N ASP A 213 -18.08 -1.67 12.20
CA ASP A 213 -17.51 -0.93 13.30
C ASP A 213 -16.05 -0.55 13.01
N LEU A 214 -15.74 0.74 13.12
CA LEU A 214 -14.41 1.30 12.83
C LEU A 214 -13.36 0.86 13.85
N ASP A 215 -13.74 0.70 15.12
CA ASP A 215 -12.80 0.28 16.17
C ASP A 215 -12.47 -1.22 16.02
N ALA A 216 -13.46 -2.03 15.64
CA ALA A 216 -13.21 -3.42 15.31
C ALA A 216 -12.33 -3.57 14.06
N GLY A 217 -12.57 -2.78 13.00
CA GLY A 217 -11.73 -2.78 11.79
C GLY A 217 -10.28 -2.35 12.05
N ARG A 218 -10.10 -1.36 12.94
CA ARG A 218 -8.78 -0.88 13.38
C ARG A 218 -7.88 -1.99 13.94
N GLY A 219 -8.50 -3.02 14.53
CA GLY A 219 -7.79 -4.12 15.17
C GLY A 219 -6.76 -4.79 14.26
N ILE A 220 -7.01 -4.88 12.95
CA ILE A 220 -6.06 -5.50 12.02
C ILE A 220 -4.77 -4.69 11.89
N LEU A 221 -4.83 -3.35 11.92
CA LEU A 221 -3.64 -2.49 11.86
C LEU A 221 -2.74 -2.70 13.08
N VAL A 222 -3.33 -2.86 14.27
CA VAL A 222 -2.59 -3.19 15.49
C VAL A 222 -1.98 -4.59 15.39
N SER A 223 -2.75 -5.57 14.91
CA SER A 223 -2.29 -6.95 14.74
C SER A 223 -1.13 -7.04 13.75
N LEU A 224 -1.25 -6.40 12.58
CA LEU A 224 -0.18 -6.35 11.57
C LEU A 224 1.06 -5.60 12.09
N GLY A 225 0.86 -4.48 12.81
CA GLY A 225 1.95 -3.77 13.47
C GLY A 225 2.69 -4.65 14.49
N ARG A 226 1.96 -5.49 15.25
CA ARG A 226 2.55 -6.45 16.20
C ARG A 226 3.32 -7.59 15.52
N MET A 227 2.88 -8.01 14.33
CA MET A 227 3.56 -9.03 13.52
C MET A 227 4.82 -8.48 12.84
N GLY A 228 4.88 -7.17 12.59
CA GLY A 228 6.00 -6.51 11.93
C GLY A 228 7.33 -6.81 12.60
N GLY A 229 8.31 -7.27 11.80
CA GLY A 229 9.64 -7.67 12.26
C GLY A 229 9.76 -9.11 12.78
N ARG A 230 8.69 -9.89 12.77
CA ARG A 230 8.69 -11.30 13.25
C ARG A 230 8.45 -12.34 12.16
N THR A 231 7.97 -11.94 11.00
CA THR A 231 7.66 -12.84 9.89
C THR A 231 8.53 -12.54 8.68
N THR A 232 8.95 -13.61 8.00
CA THR A 232 9.69 -13.55 6.74
C THR A 232 8.69 -13.49 5.63
N SER A 233 8.45 -12.51 4.90
CA SER A 233 7.51 -12.35 3.78
C SER A 233 6.04 -12.33 4.22
N THR A 234 5.43 -11.17 4.09
CA THR A 234 4.01 -10.96 4.42
C THR A 234 3.49 -9.74 3.66
N VAL A 235 2.18 -9.48 3.81
CA VAL A 235 1.57 -8.19 3.43
C VAL A 235 2.40 -6.96 3.87
N LEU A 236 3.24 -7.10 4.89
CA LEU A 236 4.10 -6.03 5.40
C LEU A 236 5.25 -5.65 4.44
N ASP A 237 5.58 -6.51 3.47
CA ASP A 237 6.62 -6.21 2.48
C ASP A 237 6.09 -5.20 1.43
N THR A 238 4.82 -5.28 1.10
CA THR A 238 4.15 -4.37 0.16
C THR A 238 3.36 -3.27 0.86
N HIS A 239 2.86 -3.53 2.08
CA HIS A 239 2.04 -2.63 2.90
C HIS A 239 2.67 -2.41 4.28
N PRO A 240 3.69 -1.56 4.42
CA PRO A 240 4.36 -1.34 5.70
C PRO A 240 3.38 -0.98 6.81
N ALA A 241 3.30 -1.82 7.84
CA ALA A 241 2.55 -1.52 9.04
C ALA A 241 3.35 -0.59 9.96
N GLY A 242 2.64 0.22 10.74
CA GLY A 242 3.31 1.11 11.69
C GLY A 242 2.33 1.91 12.53
N PRO A 243 2.84 2.51 13.62
CA PRO A 243 2.01 3.27 14.54
C PRO A 243 1.39 4.51 13.88
N GLU A 244 2.01 5.06 12.84
CA GLU A 244 1.47 6.19 12.09
C GLU A 244 0.14 5.84 11.41
N ARG A 245 0.01 4.61 10.86
CA ARG A 245 -1.23 4.12 10.24
C ARG A 245 -2.36 4.00 11.27
N VAL A 246 -2.06 3.42 12.43
CA VAL A 246 -3.01 3.31 13.55
C VAL A 246 -3.49 4.69 14.01
N ALA A 247 -2.55 5.63 14.20
CA ALA A 247 -2.89 6.99 14.60
C ALA A 247 -3.68 7.76 13.52
N ALA A 248 -3.37 7.56 12.24
CA ALA A 248 -4.12 8.14 11.12
C ALA A 248 -5.54 7.59 11.04
N TRP A 249 -5.71 6.28 11.25
CA TRP A 249 -7.01 5.64 11.33
C TRP A 249 -7.92 6.23 12.42
N ASP A 250 -7.36 6.49 13.61
CA ASP A 250 -8.09 7.10 14.72
C ASP A 250 -8.62 8.48 14.36
N LEU A 251 -7.82 9.27 13.64
CA LEU A 251 -8.24 10.59 13.15
C LEU A 251 -9.32 10.49 12.06
N ALA A 252 -9.17 9.56 11.11
CA ALA A 252 -10.18 9.30 10.09
C ALA A 252 -11.51 8.85 10.74
N SER A 253 -11.43 7.96 11.72
CA SER A 253 -12.60 7.48 12.48
C SER A 253 -13.30 8.62 13.24
N ALA A 254 -12.52 9.52 13.86
CA ALA A 254 -13.07 10.69 14.54
C ALA A 254 -13.76 11.65 13.55
N GLU A 255 -13.17 11.87 12.37
CA GLU A 255 -13.76 12.69 11.31
C GLU A 255 -15.09 12.12 10.82
N ILE A 256 -15.17 10.82 10.60
CA ILE A 256 -16.39 10.12 10.19
C ILE A 256 -17.46 10.24 11.28
N ARG A 257 -17.10 10.01 12.55
CA ARG A 257 -18.02 10.14 13.71
C ARG A 257 -18.52 11.57 13.94
N ALA A 258 -17.71 12.57 13.54
CA ALA A 258 -18.12 13.97 13.54
C ALA A 258 -19.10 14.33 12.42
N GLY A 259 -19.49 13.36 11.59
CA GLY A 259 -20.52 13.53 10.56
C GLY A 259 -19.97 13.79 9.15
N SER A 260 -18.69 13.60 8.90
CA SER A 260 -18.16 13.68 7.52
C SER A 260 -18.66 12.48 6.70
N PRO A 261 -19.51 12.69 5.67
CA PRO A 261 -20.12 11.57 4.95
C PRO A 261 -19.20 10.96 3.89
N MET A 262 -18.18 11.68 3.47
CA MET A 262 -17.26 11.31 2.38
C MET A 262 -15.85 11.83 2.64
N PRO A 263 -14.83 11.18 2.07
CA PRO A 263 -13.44 11.61 2.23
C PRO A 263 -13.21 13.01 1.67
N ARG A 264 -12.34 13.78 2.31
CA ARG A 264 -11.99 15.14 1.87
C ARG A 264 -11.09 15.07 0.65
N LYS A 265 -11.47 15.78 -0.41
CA LYS A 265 -10.60 16.01 -1.57
C LYS A 265 -9.54 17.07 -1.22
N ARG A 266 -8.38 16.96 -1.87
CA ARG A 266 -7.30 17.93 -1.71
C ARG A 266 -7.47 19.12 -2.64
#